data_f9e0c274c16fb9ca38687fd369909be4
#
_entry.id   f9e0c274c16fb9ca38687fd369909be4
#
_cell.length_a   1.000
_cell.length_b   1.000
_cell.length_c   1.000
_cell.angle_alpha   90.00
_cell.angle_beta   90.00
_cell.angle_gamma   90.00
#
_symmetry.space_group_name_H-M   'P 1'
#
loop_
_entity.id
_entity.type
_entity.pdbx_description
1 polymer ?
#
loop_
_entity_poly.entity_id
_entity_poly.type
_entity_poly.pdbx_seq_one_letter_code
_entity_poly.pdbx_strand_id
1 'polypeptide(L)'
;MEEKNMANIKRRRLPVGVQSFKKIREEGYVYVDKTEIVWELANYGDQYNYLSRPRRFGKSVLVDTLEAYFRGRKELFEGLKIMDMEDDWKQYPVIRLDMSRGGASAEGIRSYLNLCFKSYEQKYAITPDPTAQLADRFDAIITTAYRQTGMQVVVLIDEYDSPLQHSWKTPEHEECTNVYRNVFAILKADDEYERFVFITGITKFTQISLFSVLNNLTNISFLPQ
;
A
#
# COMPACT_ATOMS: atom_id res chain seq x y z
N MET A 1 -21.31 43.00 -28.21
CA MET A 1 -21.96 41.69 -28.08
C MET A 1 -20.90 40.62 -27.78
N GLU A 2 -20.20 40.73 -26.64
CA GLU A 2 -19.15 39.81 -26.18
C GLU A 2 -19.24 39.50 -24.71
N GLU A 3 -20.46 39.34 -24.19
CA GLU A 3 -20.73 39.02 -22.77
C GLU A 3 -21.54 37.75 -22.61
N LYS A 4 -21.16 36.63 -23.23
CA LYS A 4 -21.83 35.34 -22.98
C LYS A 4 -20.94 34.15 -23.25
N ASN A 5 -19.79 34.08 -22.59
CA ASN A 5 -19.06 32.79 -22.53
C ASN A 5 -18.24 32.59 -21.26
N MET A 6 -18.67 33.15 -20.14
CA MET A 6 -18.24 32.66 -18.81
C MET A 6 -19.16 31.51 -18.37
N ALA A 7 -19.37 30.56 -19.25
CA ALA A 7 -20.16 29.37 -18.95
C ALA A 7 -19.40 28.50 -17.95
N ASN A 8 -19.87 28.52 -16.70
CA ASN A 8 -19.84 27.41 -15.74
C ASN A 8 -18.50 26.68 -15.59
N ILE A 9 -17.44 27.36 -15.23
CA ILE A 9 -16.27 26.70 -14.64
C ILE A 9 -16.74 26.11 -13.30
N LYS A 10 -17.19 24.88 -13.31
CA LYS A 10 -17.57 24.12 -12.13
C LYS A 10 -16.32 24.04 -11.25
N ARG A 11 -16.18 24.95 -10.27
CA ARG A 11 -15.03 24.99 -9.36
C ARG A 11 -14.94 23.65 -8.64
N ARG A 12 -13.94 22.84 -8.96
CA ARG A 12 -13.66 21.58 -8.25
C ARG A 12 -13.16 21.90 -6.86
N ARG A 13 -13.62 21.17 -5.85
CA ARG A 13 -13.16 21.30 -4.47
C ARG A 13 -11.75 20.72 -4.32
N LEU A 14 -10.91 21.32 -3.47
CA LEU A 14 -9.63 20.76 -3.09
C LEU A 14 -9.85 19.57 -2.12
N PRO A 15 -9.10 18.47 -2.23
CA PRO A 15 -9.26 17.28 -1.39
C PRO A 15 -8.59 17.46 -0.01
N VAL A 16 -8.97 18.51 0.73
CA VAL A 16 -8.41 18.78 2.06
C VAL A 16 -8.82 17.65 3.02
N GLY A 17 -7.84 16.90 3.53
CA GLY A 17 -8.07 15.77 4.43
C GLY A 17 -8.64 14.51 3.76
N VAL A 18 -8.81 14.49 2.44
CA VAL A 18 -9.26 13.31 1.69
C VAL A 18 -8.04 12.51 1.24
N GLN A 19 -7.93 11.27 1.70
CA GLN A 19 -6.84 10.35 1.37
C GLN A 19 -7.26 9.26 0.37
N SER A 20 -8.56 9.06 0.16
CA SER A 20 -9.07 8.06 -0.77
C SER A 20 -9.08 8.55 -2.21
N PHE A 21 -8.30 7.90 -3.08
CA PHE A 21 -8.29 8.14 -4.52
C PHE A 21 -9.69 7.94 -5.12
N LYS A 22 -10.35 6.83 -4.75
CA LYS A 22 -11.72 6.57 -5.16
C LYS A 22 -12.65 7.76 -4.86
N LYS A 23 -12.64 8.24 -3.62
CA LYS A 23 -13.47 9.39 -3.20
C LYS A 23 -13.10 10.66 -3.97
N ILE A 24 -11.80 10.92 -4.18
CA ILE A 24 -11.31 12.06 -4.95
C ILE A 24 -11.91 12.03 -6.37
N ARG A 25 -11.93 10.87 -7.01
CA ARG A 25 -12.42 10.71 -8.37
C ARG A 25 -13.95 10.76 -8.46
N GLU A 26 -14.65 10.01 -7.62
CA GLU A 26 -16.12 9.92 -7.65
C GLU A 26 -16.82 11.23 -7.26
N GLU A 27 -16.27 11.98 -6.29
CA GLU A 27 -16.84 13.26 -5.86
C GLU A 27 -16.29 14.47 -6.65
N GLY A 28 -15.43 14.25 -7.64
CA GLY A 28 -14.94 15.29 -8.55
C GLY A 28 -14.03 16.33 -7.89
N TYR A 29 -13.24 15.95 -6.89
CA TYR A 29 -12.20 16.80 -6.33
C TYR A 29 -11.09 17.08 -7.36
N VAL A 30 -10.31 18.11 -7.10
CA VAL A 30 -9.06 18.36 -7.83
C VAL A 30 -8.10 17.19 -7.54
N TYR A 31 -7.59 16.56 -8.59
CA TYR A 31 -6.53 15.57 -8.50
C TYR A 31 -5.33 16.05 -9.31
N VAL A 32 -4.16 16.08 -8.68
CA VAL A 32 -2.91 16.33 -9.41
C VAL A 32 -2.48 14.99 -10.00
N ASP A 33 -2.61 14.90 -11.31
CA ASP A 33 -2.36 13.65 -12.01
C ASP A 33 -0.86 13.28 -12.00
N LYS A 34 -0.57 12.19 -11.32
CA LYS A 34 0.74 11.52 -11.26
C LYS A 34 0.60 10.03 -11.61
N THR A 35 -0.44 9.67 -12.34
CA THR A 35 -0.71 8.26 -12.68
C THR A 35 0.30 7.67 -13.66
N GLU A 36 1.03 8.49 -14.39
CA GLU A 36 2.22 8.11 -15.16
C GLU A 36 3.25 7.40 -14.27
N ILE A 37 3.54 7.98 -13.08
CA ILE A 37 4.46 7.37 -12.10
C ILE A 37 3.92 6.03 -11.58
N VAL A 38 2.60 5.92 -11.39
CA VAL A 38 1.95 4.65 -10.98
C VAL A 38 2.19 3.56 -12.01
N TRP A 39 2.00 3.91 -13.29
CA TRP A 39 2.21 2.98 -14.39
C TRP A 39 3.68 2.58 -14.54
N GLU A 40 4.60 3.55 -14.47
CA GLU A 40 6.04 3.30 -14.52
C GLU A 40 6.50 2.38 -13.39
N LEU A 41 6.09 2.66 -12.15
CA LEU A 41 6.41 1.81 -11.00
C LEU A 41 5.88 0.39 -11.16
N ALA A 42 4.65 0.25 -11.65
CA ALA A 42 4.01 -1.06 -11.79
C ALA A 42 4.61 -1.90 -12.93
N ASN A 43 5.12 -1.28 -14.00
CA ASN A 43 5.55 -1.99 -15.21
C ASN A 43 7.07 -2.04 -15.39
N TYR A 44 7.79 -1.05 -14.91
CA TYR A 44 9.25 -0.92 -15.07
C TYR A 44 10.00 -0.76 -13.75
N GLY A 45 9.29 -0.56 -12.63
CA GLY A 45 9.91 -0.49 -11.31
C GLY A 45 10.35 -1.87 -10.80
N ASP A 46 11.14 -1.83 -9.72
CA ASP A 46 11.52 -3.05 -9.01
C ASP A 46 10.29 -3.69 -8.32
N GLN A 47 10.42 -4.97 -7.98
CA GLN A 47 9.35 -5.68 -7.28
C GLN A 47 9.10 -5.10 -5.89
N TYR A 48 10.15 -4.66 -5.19
CA TYR A 48 10.07 -4.11 -3.83
C TYR A 48 10.43 -2.63 -3.81
N ASN A 49 9.47 -1.79 -3.46
CA ASN A 49 9.61 -0.35 -3.48
C ASN A 49 9.33 0.29 -2.12
N TYR A 50 10.15 1.24 -1.73
CA TYR A 50 10.00 2.01 -0.51
C TYR A 50 9.94 3.51 -0.80
N LEU A 51 8.90 4.17 -0.28
CA LEU A 51 8.72 5.62 -0.38
C LEU A 51 8.73 6.27 1.00
N SER A 52 9.76 7.07 1.28
CA SER A 52 9.82 7.93 2.46
C SER A 52 9.51 9.37 2.08
N ARG A 53 8.45 9.92 2.63
CA ARG A 53 8.07 11.34 2.48
C ARG A 53 7.45 11.86 3.79
N PRO A 54 7.58 13.15 4.10
CA PRO A 54 6.92 13.75 5.25
C PRO A 54 5.41 13.52 5.25
N ARG A 55 4.76 13.79 6.39
CA ARG A 55 3.29 13.78 6.47
C ARG A 55 2.70 14.79 5.49
N ARG A 56 1.52 14.50 4.94
CA ARG A 56 0.76 15.34 3.98
C ARG A 56 1.39 15.46 2.58
N PHE A 57 2.34 14.61 2.23
CA PHE A 57 2.93 14.54 0.88
C PHE A 57 2.25 13.52 -0.04
N GLY A 58 1.01 13.14 0.24
CA GLY A 58 0.20 12.32 -0.66
C GLY A 58 0.54 10.82 -0.68
N LYS A 59 1.33 10.30 0.30
CA LYS A 59 1.69 8.87 0.36
C LYS A 59 0.47 7.95 0.33
N SER A 60 -0.48 8.16 1.23
CA SER A 60 -1.68 7.33 1.33
C SER A 60 -2.58 7.43 0.10
N VAL A 61 -2.63 8.60 -0.56
CA VAL A 61 -3.31 8.75 -1.86
C VAL A 61 -2.61 7.93 -2.93
N LEU A 62 -1.27 7.91 -2.95
CA LEU A 62 -0.52 7.07 -3.89
C LEU A 62 -0.76 5.58 -3.63
N VAL A 63 -0.75 5.13 -2.37
CA VAL A 63 -1.09 3.75 -2.01
C VAL A 63 -2.50 3.38 -2.48
N ASP A 64 -3.47 4.28 -2.28
CA ASP A 64 -4.86 4.09 -2.71
C ASP A 64 -4.99 4.07 -4.25
N THR A 65 -4.16 4.86 -4.95
CA THR A 65 -4.11 4.87 -6.43
C THR A 65 -3.50 3.56 -6.96
N LEU A 66 -2.39 3.08 -6.35
CA LEU A 66 -1.78 1.80 -6.67
C LEU A 66 -2.76 0.64 -6.44
N GLU A 67 -3.49 0.66 -5.30
CA GLU A 67 -4.52 -0.34 -5.03
C GLU A 67 -5.61 -0.34 -6.11
N ALA A 68 -6.10 0.83 -6.50
CA ALA A 68 -7.12 0.96 -7.55
C ALA A 68 -6.60 0.44 -8.90
N TYR A 69 -5.35 0.76 -9.25
CA TYR A 69 -4.69 0.30 -10.47
C TYR A 69 -4.57 -1.23 -10.51
N PHE A 70 -3.96 -1.84 -9.48
CA PHE A 70 -3.78 -3.29 -9.44
C PHE A 70 -5.08 -4.07 -9.25
N ARG A 71 -6.15 -3.43 -8.79
CA ARG A 71 -7.51 -4.01 -8.80
C ARG A 71 -8.23 -3.86 -10.15
N GLY A 72 -7.59 -3.26 -11.17
CA GLY A 72 -8.18 -3.04 -12.48
C GLY A 72 -9.38 -2.09 -12.48
N ARG A 73 -9.42 -1.11 -11.55
CA ARG A 73 -10.52 -0.15 -11.42
C ARG A 73 -10.40 0.97 -12.45
N LYS A 74 -10.40 0.59 -13.74
CA LYS A 74 -10.23 1.48 -14.89
C LYS A 74 -11.10 2.74 -14.82
N GLU A 75 -12.34 2.60 -14.36
CA GLU A 75 -13.31 3.68 -14.26
C GLU A 75 -12.85 4.86 -13.38
N LEU A 76 -11.96 4.60 -12.41
CA LEU A 76 -11.41 5.65 -11.55
C LEU A 76 -10.32 6.48 -12.24
N PHE A 77 -9.78 5.98 -13.34
CA PHE A 77 -8.66 6.61 -14.07
C PHE A 77 -9.10 7.39 -15.29
N GLU A 78 -10.38 7.39 -15.64
CA GLU A 78 -10.91 8.11 -16.81
C GLU A 78 -10.42 9.56 -16.87
N GLY A 79 -9.84 9.96 -18.01
CA GLY A 79 -9.29 11.29 -18.24
C GLY A 79 -7.98 11.59 -17.50
N LEU A 80 -7.28 10.58 -16.98
CA LEU A 80 -5.93 10.68 -16.44
C LEU A 80 -4.92 10.10 -17.45
N LYS A 81 -3.66 10.51 -17.36
CA LYS A 81 -2.57 10.14 -18.29
C LYS A 81 -2.38 8.64 -18.45
N ILE A 82 -2.57 7.86 -17.41
CA ILE A 82 -2.41 6.40 -17.42
C ILE A 82 -3.34 5.71 -18.43
N MET A 83 -4.47 6.36 -18.79
CA MET A 83 -5.40 5.81 -19.78
C MET A 83 -4.80 5.70 -21.20
N ASP A 84 -3.79 6.52 -21.49
CA ASP A 84 -3.06 6.50 -22.77
C ASP A 84 -1.86 5.54 -22.74
N MET A 85 -1.57 4.93 -21.57
CA MET A 85 -0.39 4.10 -21.33
C MET A 85 -0.75 2.64 -20.97
N GLU A 86 -1.94 2.40 -20.44
CA GLU A 86 -2.37 1.09 -19.93
C GLU A 86 -3.53 0.53 -20.74
N ASP A 87 -3.29 -0.61 -21.38
CA ASP A 87 -4.28 -1.29 -22.22
C ASP A 87 -4.99 -2.45 -21.47
N ASP A 88 -4.25 -3.21 -20.68
CA ASP A 88 -4.69 -4.52 -20.17
C ASP A 88 -5.56 -4.45 -18.91
N TRP A 89 -5.36 -3.45 -18.05
CA TRP A 89 -6.08 -3.28 -16.78
C TRP A 89 -6.26 -4.58 -15.98
N LYS A 90 -5.19 -5.36 -15.87
CA LYS A 90 -5.19 -6.65 -15.17
C LYS A 90 -5.60 -6.51 -13.72
N GLN A 91 -6.33 -7.50 -13.22
CA GLN A 91 -6.76 -7.55 -11.83
C GLN A 91 -5.86 -8.49 -11.04
N TYR A 92 -5.19 -7.95 -10.05
CA TYR A 92 -4.34 -8.70 -9.13
C TYR A 92 -5.01 -8.86 -7.76
N PRO A 93 -4.72 -9.93 -7.02
CA PRO A 93 -5.05 -9.98 -5.59
C PRO A 93 -4.21 -8.94 -4.84
N VAL A 94 -4.87 -8.01 -4.16
CA VAL A 94 -4.21 -6.95 -3.40
C VAL A 94 -4.42 -7.17 -1.92
N ILE A 95 -3.33 -7.22 -1.16
CA ILE A 95 -3.28 -7.19 0.30
C ILE A 95 -2.82 -5.80 0.72
N ARG A 96 -3.64 -5.09 1.50
CA ARG A 96 -3.33 -3.76 2.00
C ARG A 96 -3.28 -3.75 3.52
N LEU A 97 -2.21 -3.19 4.09
CA LEU A 97 -2.00 -3.00 5.52
C LEU A 97 -1.75 -1.52 5.80
N ASP A 98 -2.53 -0.92 6.70
CA ASP A 98 -2.34 0.46 7.18
C ASP A 98 -1.80 0.39 8.61
N MET A 99 -0.47 0.46 8.75
CA MET A 99 0.19 0.23 10.03
C MET A 99 0.00 1.37 11.03
N SER A 100 -0.56 2.51 10.63
CA SER A 100 -0.94 3.59 11.56
C SER A 100 -1.96 3.12 12.61
N ARG A 101 -2.67 2.04 12.32
CA ARG A 101 -3.70 1.44 13.19
C ARG A 101 -3.14 0.44 14.22
N GLY A 102 -1.86 0.08 14.11
CA GLY A 102 -1.21 -0.91 14.99
C GLY A 102 -0.90 -0.40 16.41
N GLY A 103 -1.18 0.88 16.70
CA GLY A 103 -0.89 1.45 18.00
C GLY A 103 0.60 1.62 18.28
N ALA A 104 0.98 1.63 19.59
CA ALA A 104 2.35 1.87 20.05
C ALA A 104 2.94 0.66 20.80
N SER A 105 2.26 -0.47 20.82
CA SER A 105 2.65 -1.69 21.55
C SER A 105 2.69 -2.90 20.63
N ALA A 106 3.47 -3.90 21.00
CA ALA A 106 3.54 -5.17 20.28
C ALA A 106 2.17 -5.87 20.24
N GLU A 107 1.40 -5.80 21.33
CA GLU A 107 0.04 -6.32 21.40
C GLU A 107 -0.90 -5.59 20.44
N GLY A 108 -0.82 -4.26 20.36
CA GLY A 108 -1.62 -3.47 19.42
C GLY A 108 -1.33 -3.84 17.97
N ILE A 109 -0.04 -4.04 17.62
CA ILE A 109 0.38 -4.49 16.28
C ILE A 109 -0.19 -5.88 15.99
N ARG A 110 -0.04 -6.84 16.92
CA ARG A 110 -0.59 -8.20 16.75
C ARG A 110 -2.10 -8.17 16.59
N SER A 111 -2.79 -7.40 17.40
CA SER A 111 -4.25 -7.28 17.38
C SER A 111 -4.73 -6.73 16.02
N TYR A 112 -4.08 -5.68 15.52
CA TYR A 112 -4.40 -5.09 14.23
C TYR A 112 -4.13 -6.07 13.06
N LEU A 113 -2.96 -6.72 13.03
CA LEU A 113 -2.63 -7.70 12.02
C LEU A 113 -3.57 -8.91 12.05
N ASN A 114 -3.93 -9.39 13.25
CA ASN A 114 -4.95 -10.44 13.42
C ASN A 114 -6.28 -10.06 12.78
N LEU A 115 -6.74 -8.82 12.97
CA LEU A 115 -7.98 -8.33 12.37
C LEU A 115 -7.89 -8.29 10.84
N CYS A 116 -6.78 -7.79 10.30
CA CYS A 116 -6.54 -7.73 8.86
C CYS A 116 -6.48 -9.14 8.25
N PHE A 117 -5.71 -10.03 8.84
CA PHE A 117 -5.53 -11.39 8.32
C PHE A 117 -6.83 -12.19 8.37
N LYS A 118 -7.61 -12.08 9.44
CA LYS A 118 -8.93 -12.68 9.51
C LYS A 118 -9.84 -12.25 8.35
N SER A 119 -9.78 -10.98 7.94
CA SER A 119 -10.54 -10.49 6.78
C SER A 119 -10.11 -11.13 5.47
N TYR A 120 -8.78 -11.32 5.27
CA TYR A 120 -8.25 -12.00 4.08
C TYR A 120 -8.48 -13.51 4.11
N GLU A 121 -8.36 -14.15 5.27
CA GLU A 121 -8.70 -15.57 5.46
C GLU A 121 -10.16 -15.83 5.08
N GLN A 122 -11.08 -14.99 5.52
CA GLN A 122 -12.49 -15.07 5.11
C GLN A 122 -12.66 -14.88 3.60
N LYS A 123 -11.96 -13.89 3.03
CA LYS A 123 -12.02 -13.60 1.58
C LYS A 123 -11.57 -14.78 0.73
N TYR A 124 -10.52 -15.48 1.16
CA TYR A 124 -9.94 -16.61 0.42
C TYR A 124 -10.36 -17.98 0.96
N ALA A 125 -11.37 -18.03 1.83
CA ALA A 125 -11.89 -19.25 2.46
C ALA A 125 -10.78 -20.12 3.10
N ILE A 126 -9.79 -19.47 3.72
CA ILE A 126 -8.73 -20.14 4.46
C ILE A 126 -9.28 -20.55 5.83
N THR A 127 -9.18 -21.84 6.17
CA THR A 127 -9.50 -22.31 7.52
C THR A 127 -8.35 -21.93 8.47
N PRO A 128 -8.59 -21.07 9.47
CA PRO A 128 -7.53 -20.65 10.38
C PRO A 128 -7.03 -21.83 11.22
N ASP A 129 -5.71 -22.02 11.31
CA ASP A 129 -5.09 -22.84 12.33
C ASP A 129 -4.98 -22.01 13.61
N PRO A 130 -5.61 -22.42 14.74
CA PRO A 130 -5.55 -21.66 15.99
C PRO A 130 -4.13 -21.52 16.57
N THR A 131 -3.20 -22.36 16.13
CA THR A 131 -1.80 -22.37 16.59
C THR A 131 -0.86 -21.60 15.70
N ALA A 132 -1.31 -21.23 14.48
CA ALA A 132 -0.50 -20.51 13.50
C ALA A 132 -0.08 -19.14 13.98
N GLN A 133 1.19 -18.83 13.81
CA GLN A 133 1.73 -17.51 14.08
C GLN A 133 1.30 -16.51 12.99
N LEU A 134 1.46 -15.21 13.25
CA LEU A 134 1.11 -14.19 12.25
C LEU A 134 1.88 -14.36 10.92
N ALA A 135 3.13 -14.77 10.99
CA ALA A 135 3.93 -15.05 9.80
C ALA A 135 3.32 -16.17 8.96
N ASP A 136 2.98 -17.32 9.57
CA ASP A 136 2.38 -18.47 8.88
C ASP A 136 1.04 -18.12 8.24
N ARG A 137 0.26 -17.29 8.91
CA ARG A 137 -1.04 -16.81 8.39
C ARG A 137 -0.87 -15.87 7.21
N PHE A 138 0.17 -15.01 7.25
CA PHE A 138 0.47 -14.11 6.15
C PHE A 138 0.93 -14.87 4.91
N ASP A 139 1.84 -15.84 5.07
CA ASP A 139 2.24 -16.80 4.03
C ASP A 139 1.01 -17.52 3.43
N ALA A 140 0.16 -18.11 4.28
CA ALA A 140 -1.04 -18.80 3.83
C ALA A 140 -2.00 -17.88 3.02
N ILE A 141 -2.11 -16.60 3.37
CA ILE A 141 -2.92 -15.63 2.64
C ILE A 141 -2.32 -15.35 1.26
N ILE A 142 -1.00 -15.09 1.18
CA ILE A 142 -0.30 -14.80 -0.08
C ILE A 142 -0.39 -16.01 -1.02
N THR A 143 0.04 -17.18 -0.55
CA THR A 143 0.07 -18.40 -1.36
C THR A 143 -1.32 -18.87 -1.79
N THR A 144 -2.34 -18.72 -0.92
CA THR A 144 -3.72 -19.10 -1.29
C THR A 144 -4.31 -18.11 -2.29
N ALA A 145 -4.07 -16.79 -2.11
CA ALA A 145 -4.51 -15.78 -3.06
C ALA A 145 -3.93 -16.03 -4.46
N TYR A 146 -2.64 -16.35 -4.55
CA TYR A 146 -1.98 -16.73 -5.79
C TYR A 146 -2.61 -17.98 -6.41
N ARG A 147 -2.76 -19.07 -5.63
CA ARG A 147 -3.32 -20.34 -6.13
C ARG A 147 -4.75 -20.21 -6.65
N GLN A 148 -5.58 -19.40 -5.98
CA GLN A 148 -6.98 -19.22 -6.37
C GLN A 148 -7.17 -18.31 -7.58
N THR A 149 -6.29 -17.32 -7.76
CA THR A 149 -6.43 -16.34 -8.85
C THR A 149 -5.56 -16.65 -10.06
N GLY A 150 -4.49 -17.44 -9.89
CA GLY A 150 -3.45 -17.63 -10.90
C GLY A 150 -2.61 -16.38 -11.14
N MET A 151 -2.78 -15.32 -10.30
CA MET A 151 -2.10 -14.04 -10.42
C MET A 151 -1.24 -13.79 -9.19
N GLN A 152 -0.01 -13.29 -9.42
CA GLN A 152 0.87 -12.87 -8.32
C GLN A 152 0.20 -11.78 -7.47
N VAL A 153 0.52 -11.78 -6.18
CA VAL A 153 -0.09 -10.91 -5.18
C VAL A 153 0.60 -9.54 -5.14
N VAL A 154 -0.18 -8.50 -4.95
CA VAL A 154 0.32 -7.15 -4.67
C VAL A 154 0.17 -6.87 -3.18
N VAL A 155 1.26 -6.45 -2.53
CA VAL A 155 1.27 -6.08 -1.12
C VAL A 155 1.55 -4.59 -0.95
N LEU A 156 0.62 -3.89 -0.32
CA LEU A 156 0.71 -2.45 -0.07
C LEU A 156 0.71 -2.18 1.44
N ILE A 157 1.78 -1.58 1.95
CA ILE A 157 1.95 -1.29 3.37
C ILE A 157 2.10 0.21 3.56
N ASP A 158 1.07 0.84 4.12
CA ASP A 158 1.09 2.27 4.40
C ASP A 158 1.49 2.55 5.86
N GLU A 159 2.19 3.67 6.05
CA GLU A 159 2.68 4.15 7.36
C GLU A 159 3.38 3.07 8.20
N TYR A 160 4.16 2.22 7.53
CA TYR A 160 4.88 1.09 8.11
C TYR A 160 5.62 1.43 9.40
N ASP A 161 6.25 2.60 9.47
CA ASP A 161 7.07 3.03 10.60
C ASP A 161 6.27 3.62 11.78
N SER A 162 4.96 3.80 11.64
CA SER A 162 4.13 4.45 12.66
C SER A 162 4.20 3.77 14.05
N PRO A 163 3.98 2.45 14.22
CA PRO A 163 4.09 1.81 15.51
C PRO A 163 5.52 1.81 16.09
N LEU A 164 6.53 1.71 15.22
CA LEU A 164 7.93 1.73 15.65
C LEU A 164 8.36 3.13 16.11
N GLN A 165 7.82 4.19 15.51
CA GLN A 165 8.03 5.55 15.99
C GLN A 165 7.37 5.80 17.35
N HIS A 166 6.15 5.31 17.53
CA HIS A 166 5.41 5.47 18.79
C HIS A 166 6.02 4.68 19.94
N SER A 167 6.60 3.50 19.65
CA SER A 167 7.30 2.69 20.66
C SER A 167 8.75 3.13 20.91
N TRP A 168 9.29 4.05 20.10
CA TRP A 168 10.69 4.50 20.21
C TRP A 168 11.04 4.98 21.62
N LYS A 169 12.16 4.47 22.16
CA LYS A 169 12.63 4.71 23.55
C LYS A 169 11.70 4.19 24.65
N THR A 170 10.74 3.34 24.33
CA THR A 170 9.97 2.59 25.32
C THR A 170 10.52 1.18 25.50
N PRO A 171 10.26 0.51 26.63
CA PRO A 171 10.66 -0.89 26.85
C PRO A 171 10.07 -1.86 25.79
N GLU A 172 8.98 -1.50 25.15
CA GLU A 172 8.29 -2.34 24.16
C GLU A 172 8.88 -2.26 22.76
N HIS A 173 9.81 -1.34 22.50
CA HIS A 173 10.32 -1.10 21.13
C HIS A 173 10.95 -2.35 20.51
N GLU A 174 11.70 -3.09 21.28
CA GLU A 174 12.34 -4.33 20.82
C GLU A 174 11.30 -5.38 20.43
N GLU A 175 10.26 -5.56 21.24
CA GLU A 175 9.20 -6.51 20.96
C GLU A 175 8.37 -6.09 19.73
N CYS A 176 8.04 -4.81 19.61
CA CYS A 176 7.43 -4.26 18.39
C CYS A 176 8.26 -4.58 17.13
N THR A 177 9.58 -4.34 17.22
CA THR A 177 10.51 -4.63 16.12
C THR A 177 10.56 -6.11 15.77
N ASN A 178 10.51 -6.99 16.78
CA ASN A 178 10.49 -8.44 16.56
C ASN A 178 9.21 -8.92 15.88
N VAL A 179 8.04 -8.37 16.25
CA VAL A 179 6.78 -8.66 15.54
C VAL A 179 6.88 -8.28 14.06
N TYR A 180 7.39 -7.09 13.77
CA TYR A 180 7.60 -6.63 12.40
C TYR A 180 8.53 -7.52 11.61
N ARG A 181 9.70 -7.84 12.19
CA ARG A 181 10.70 -8.68 11.53
C ARG A 181 10.13 -10.04 11.17
N ASN A 182 9.41 -10.68 12.10
CA ASN A 182 8.84 -12.01 11.89
C ASN A 182 7.76 -12.00 10.80
N VAL A 183 6.84 -11.04 10.83
CA VAL A 183 5.74 -10.99 9.86
C VAL A 183 6.25 -10.60 8.47
N PHE A 184 7.09 -9.57 8.36
CA PHE A 184 7.52 -9.06 7.06
C PHE A 184 8.69 -9.84 6.43
N ALA A 185 9.30 -10.79 7.18
CA ALA A 185 10.25 -11.75 6.58
C ALA A 185 9.58 -12.62 5.51
N ILE A 186 8.28 -12.85 5.60
CA ILE A 186 7.49 -13.61 4.63
C ILE A 186 7.56 -12.99 3.24
N LEU A 187 7.55 -11.66 3.12
CA LEU A 187 7.68 -10.98 1.83
C LEU A 187 8.94 -11.36 1.06
N LYS A 188 10.00 -11.77 1.74
CA LYS A 188 11.21 -12.27 1.07
C LYS A 188 11.14 -13.77 0.77
N ALA A 189 10.44 -14.53 1.61
CA ALA A 189 10.28 -15.95 1.42
C ALA A 189 9.33 -16.27 0.26
N ASP A 190 8.34 -15.42 0.06
CA ASP A 190 7.25 -15.58 -0.90
C ASP A 190 7.45 -14.79 -2.19
N ASP A 191 8.67 -14.37 -2.52
CA ASP A 191 8.98 -13.49 -3.65
C ASP A 191 8.44 -13.99 -5.00
N GLU A 192 8.38 -15.30 -5.21
CA GLU A 192 7.81 -15.91 -6.41
C GLU A 192 6.30 -15.70 -6.56
N TYR A 193 5.58 -15.51 -5.44
CA TYR A 193 4.13 -15.29 -5.42
C TYR A 193 3.74 -13.81 -5.49
N GLU A 194 4.72 -12.91 -5.40
CA GLU A 194 4.51 -11.47 -5.33
C GLU A 194 4.80 -10.78 -6.66
N ARG A 195 3.85 -9.95 -7.10
CA ARG A 195 4.00 -9.08 -8.29
C ARG A 195 4.69 -7.77 -7.94
N PHE A 196 4.32 -7.20 -6.79
CA PHE A 196 4.72 -5.86 -6.41
C PHE A 196 4.51 -5.64 -4.91
N VAL A 197 5.51 -5.11 -4.25
CA VAL A 197 5.46 -4.74 -2.84
C VAL A 197 5.78 -3.26 -2.72
N PHE A 198 4.88 -2.50 -2.09
CA PHE A 198 5.05 -1.07 -1.90
C PHE A 198 4.88 -0.69 -0.44
N ILE A 199 5.90 -0.07 0.12
CA ILE A 199 5.96 0.29 1.53
C ILE A 199 6.15 1.80 1.66
N THR A 200 5.33 2.46 2.49
CA THR A 200 5.51 3.88 2.79
C THR A 200 5.85 4.13 4.25
N GLY A 201 6.60 5.20 4.49
CA GLY A 201 6.95 5.67 5.82
C GLY A 201 7.34 7.14 5.85
N ILE A 202 7.70 7.63 7.03
CA ILE A 202 8.16 9.02 7.23
C ILE A 202 9.67 9.04 7.44
N THR A 203 10.24 8.04 8.09
CA THR A 203 11.62 8.04 8.54
C THR A 203 12.46 6.95 7.89
N LYS A 204 13.76 7.28 7.72
CA LYS A 204 14.77 6.29 7.35
C LYS A 204 15.20 5.40 8.54
N PHE A 205 14.80 5.72 9.76
CA PHE A 205 15.23 5.00 10.97
C PHE A 205 14.75 3.55 11.03
N THR A 206 13.58 3.30 10.49
CA THR A 206 13.01 1.97 10.36
C THR A 206 13.64 1.16 9.23
N GLN A 207 14.48 1.78 8.41
CA GLN A 207 15.24 1.09 7.37
C GLN A 207 16.08 -0.05 7.95
N ILE A 208 16.68 0.12 9.13
CA ILE A 208 17.63 -0.86 9.66
C ILE A 208 16.97 -2.21 9.97
N SER A 209 15.77 -2.24 10.48
CA SER A 209 15.08 -3.50 10.80
C SER A 209 14.38 -4.13 9.59
N LEU A 210 13.79 -3.34 8.71
CA LEU A 210 13.13 -3.83 7.50
C LEU A 210 14.14 -4.13 6.39
N PHE A 211 15.12 -3.25 6.17
CA PHE A 211 16.16 -3.45 5.15
C PHE A 211 17.13 -4.58 5.49
N SER A 212 17.25 -4.98 6.74
CA SER A 212 17.97 -6.21 7.09
C SER A 212 17.22 -7.47 6.67
N VAL A 213 15.89 -7.38 6.54
CA VAL A 213 15.02 -8.47 6.10
C VAL A 213 14.79 -8.40 4.58
N LEU A 214 14.49 -7.20 4.05
CA LEU A 214 14.25 -6.93 2.63
C LEU A 214 15.45 -6.18 2.04
N ASN A 215 16.54 -6.89 1.78
CA ASN A 215 17.78 -6.30 1.22
C ASN A 215 17.67 -5.88 -0.26
N ASN A 216 16.59 -6.26 -0.93
CA ASN A 216 16.25 -5.90 -2.31
C ASN A 216 15.24 -4.74 -2.44
N LEU A 217 14.99 -4.02 -1.34
CA LEU A 217 14.03 -2.90 -1.31
C LEU A 217 14.61 -1.64 -1.95
N THR A 218 14.05 -1.22 -3.07
CA THR A 218 14.47 -0.01 -3.79
C THR A 218 13.84 1.24 -3.18
N ASN A 219 14.68 2.19 -2.80
CA ASN A 219 14.23 3.46 -2.25
C ASN A 219 13.94 4.47 -3.36
N ILE A 220 12.68 4.70 -3.66
CA ILE A 220 12.20 5.62 -4.70
C ILE A 220 12.00 7.07 -4.21
N SER A 221 12.39 7.38 -2.98
CA SER A 221 12.18 8.72 -2.40
C SER A 221 12.94 9.84 -3.11
N PHE A 222 13.96 9.52 -3.89
CA PHE A 222 14.85 10.46 -4.55
C PHE A 222 14.82 10.36 -6.08
N LEU A 223 13.92 9.59 -6.66
CA LEU A 223 13.76 9.58 -8.11
C LEU A 223 13.37 10.97 -8.61
N PRO A 224 13.94 11.45 -9.72
CA PRO A 224 13.52 12.70 -10.36
C PRO A 224 12.03 12.63 -10.68
N GLN A 225 11.31 13.71 -10.43
CA GLN A 225 9.88 13.83 -10.76
C GLN A 225 9.72 14.49 -12.12
#